data_78bb29979252947665b2a6bfcf96a88b
#
_entry.id   78bb29979252947665b2a6bfcf96a88b
#
_cell.length_a   1.000
_cell.length_b   1.000
_cell.length_c   1.000
_cell.angle_alpha   90.00
_cell.angle_beta   90.00
_cell.angle_gamma   90.00
#
_symmetry.space_group_name_H-M   'P 1'
#
loop_
_entity.id
_entity.type
_entity.pdbx_description
1 polymer ?
#
loop_
_entity_poly.entity_id
_entity_poly.type
_entity_poly.pdbx_seq_one_letter_code
_entity_poly.pdbx_strand_id
1 'polypeptide(L)'
;MSTTPASIESRIHPETKIGHVHLKVSDLDRAIAFYRDALGFELIQQYGGQAAFLSAGGYHHHIGLNTWESQGGPPPAPGTTGLYHFAILYPNRVELARAFKRLRDYGVPITGASDHGVSEAIYFNDPDGNGLEIYRDRDPADWPRLPNGELRMTLDSLDLPDLLAELERD
;
A
#
# COMPACT_ATOMS: atom_id res chain seq x y z
N MET A 1 -22.02 25.95 -4.46
CA MET A 1 -22.94 24.98 -5.07
C MET A 1 -23.27 23.96 -3.98
N SER A 2 -24.53 23.92 -3.54
CA SER A 2 -24.99 22.96 -2.52
C SER A 2 -25.15 21.59 -3.16
N THR A 3 -24.30 20.64 -2.85
CA THR A 3 -24.48 19.26 -3.27
C THR A 3 -25.48 18.60 -2.33
N THR A 4 -26.68 18.31 -2.83
CA THR A 4 -27.64 17.48 -2.10
C THR A 4 -27.00 16.14 -1.77
N PRO A 5 -27.05 15.65 -0.52
CA PRO A 5 -26.53 14.33 -0.20
C PRO A 5 -27.23 13.27 -1.05
N ALA A 6 -26.47 12.38 -1.67
CA ALA A 6 -27.04 11.25 -2.40
C ALA A 6 -27.93 10.40 -1.48
N SER A 7 -29.10 9.95 -1.98
CA SER A 7 -29.96 9.03 -1.26
C SER A 7 -29.22 7.72 -0.96
N ILE A 8 -29.63 6.97 0.07
CA ILE A 8 -29.01 5.67 0.43
C ILE A 8 -28.98 4.73 -0.78
N GLU A 9 -29.99 4.74 -1.63
CA GLU A 9 -30.08 3.94 -2.86
C GLU A 9 -29.06 4.30 -3.94
N SER A 10 -28.44 5.50 -3.87
CA SER A 10 -27.43 5.96 -4.83
C SER A 10 -26.00 5.76 -4.33
N ARG A 11 -25.79 5.16 -3.16
CA ARG A 11 -24.47 4.88 -2.61
C ARG A 11 -23.99 3.49 -3.03
N ILE A 12 -22.66 3.37 -3.21
CA ILE A 12 -22.05 2.06 -3.40
C ILE A 12 -22.31 1.14 -2.18
N HIS A 13 -22.46 -0.15 -2.42
CA HIS A 13 -22.70 -1.12 -1.35
C HIS A 13 -21.60 -1.04 -0.27
N PRO A 14 -21.93 -1.00 1.04
CA PRO A 14 -20.95 -0.76 2.11
C PRO A 14 -19.87 -1.83 2.24
N GLU A 15 -20.08 -3.03 1.73
CA GLU A 15 -19.08 -4.11 1.70
C GLU A 15 -18.20 -4.11 0.45
N THR A 16 -18.40 -3.15 -0.47
CA THR A 16 -17.54 -3.01 -1.65
C THR A 16 -16.11 -2.68 -1.24
N LYS A 17 -15.14 -3.39 -1.81
CA LYS A 17 -13.71 -3.24 -1.53
C LYS A 17 -12.93 -3.02 -2.82
N ILE A 18 -11.80 -2.35 -2.72
CA ILE A 18 -10.79 -2.38 -3.79
C ILE A 18 -10.13 -3.75 -3.73
N GLY A 19 -10.31 -4.56 -4.77
CA GLY A 19 -9.89 -5.97 -4.78
C GLY A 19 -8.42 -6.16 -5.16
N HIS A 20 -7.94 -5.40 -6.16
CA HIS A 20 -6.56 -5.48 -6.64
C HIS A 20 -6.12 -4.15 -7.28
N VAL A 21 -4.82 -4.01 -7.42
CA VAL A 21 -4.17 -2.99 -8.26
C VAL A 21 -3.46 -3.70 -9.42
N HIS A 22 -3.50 -3.11 -10.61
CA HIS A 22 -2.79 -3.63 -11.77
C HIS A 22 -1.84 -2.56 -12.32
N LEU A 23 -0.55 -2.85 -12.29
CA LEU A 23 0.51 -1.89 -12.62
C LEU A 23 1.15 -2.21 -13.96
N LYS A 24 1.46 -1.18 -14.72
CA LYS A 24 2.39 -1.25 -15.84
C LYS A 24 3.80 -1.13 -15.28
N VAL A 25 4.67 -2.11 -15.61
CA VAL A 25 6.07 -2.14 -15.16
C VAL A 25 6.99 -2.24 -16.36
N SER A 26 8.20 -1.74 -16.26
CA SER A 26 9.15 -1.75 -17.39
C SER A 26 9.89 -3.08 -17.53
N ASP A 27 10.03 -3.84 -16.45
CA ASP A 27 10.70 -5.14 -16.37
C ASP A 27 9.92 -6.06 -15.42
N LEU A 28 9.33 -7.11 -15.98
CA LEU A 28 8.46 -8.01 -15.23
C LEU A 28 9.20 -8.80 -14.16
N ASP A 29 10.39 -9.32 -14.46
CA ASP A 29 11.16 -10.14 -13.52
C ASP A 29 11.65 -9.30 -12.33
N ARG A 30 12.10 -8.07 -12.59
CA ARG A 30 12.48 -7.10 -11.56
C ARG A 30 11.29 -6.75 -10.66
N ALA A 31 10.13 -6.50 -11.25
CA ALA A 31 8.92 -6.19 -10.50
C ALA A 31 8.46 -7.39 -9.67
N ILE A 32 8.43 -8.60 -10.23
CA ILE A 32 8.12 -9.84 -9.48
C ILE A 32 9.06 -10.00 -8.29
N ALA A 33 10.37 -9.85 -8.49
CA ALA A 33 11.36 -9.96 -7.42
C ALA A 33 11.06 -8.97 -6.29
N PHE A 34 10.75 -7.71 -6.62
CA PHE A 34 10.41 -6.70 -5.62
C PHE A 34 9.16 -7.08 -4.80
N TYR A 35 8.05 -7.37 -5.46
CA TYR A 35 6.78 -7.68 -4.78
C TYR A 35 6.83 -9.00 -4.00
N ARG A 36 7.58 -9.99 -4.51
CA ARG A 36 7.77 -11.27 -3.84
C ARG A 36 8.79 -11.18 -2.68
N ASP A 37 9.98 -10.66 -2.95
CA ASP A 37 11.11 -10.78 -2.02
C ASP A 37 11.15 -9.63 -1.01
N ALA A 38 10.88 -8.38 -1.44
CA ALA A 38 10.86 -7.23 -0.54
C ALA A 38 9.53 -7.10 0.23
N LEU A 39 8.38 -7.39 -0.41
CA LEU A 39 7.06 -7.27 0.23
C LEU A 39 6.50 -8.60 0.74
N GLY A 40 6.93 -9.72 0.19
CA GLY A 40 6.55 -11.06 0.66
C GLY A 40 5.25 -11.60 0.07
N PHE A 41 4.81 -11.09 -1.08
CA PHE A 41 3.68 -11.67 -1.80
C PHE A 41 4.08 -12.99 -2.47
N GLU A 42 3.13 -13.91 -2.59
CA GLU A 42 3.28 -15.13 -3.35
C GLU A 42 3.02 -14.87 -4.84
N LEU A 43 3.91 -15.34 -5.72
CA LEU A 43 3.65 -15.38 -7.14
C LEU A 43 2.64 -16.51 -7.44
N ILE A 44 1.43 -16.14 -7.84
CA ILE A 44 0.35 -17.10 -8.12
C ILE A 44 0.45 -17.61 -9.56
N GLN A 45 0.68 -16.70 -10.51
CA GLN A 45 0.72 -17.06 -11.92
C GLN A 45 1.50 -16.04 -12.74
N GLN A 46 2.21 -16.54 -13.76
CA GLN A 46 2.71 -15.74 -14.87
C GLN A 46 1.93 -16.08 -16.15
N TYR A 47 1.70 -15.07 -16.99
CA TYR A 47 0.99 -15.22 -18.25
C TYR A 47 1.84 -14.68 -19.41
N GLY A 48 2.19 -15.55 -20.34
CA GLY A 48 2.89 -15.22 -21.58
C GLY A 48 4.23 -14.47 -21.43
N GLY A 49 4.87 -14.53 -20.26
CA GLY A 49 6.12 -13.78 -19.98
C GLY A 49 5.94 -12.26 -19.90
N GLN A 50 4.72 -11.75 -20.00
CA GLN A 50 4.40 -10.32 -20.04
C GLN A 50 3.48 -9.87 -18.89
N ALA A 51 2.91 -10.79 -18.13
CA ALA A 51 2.09 -10.47 -16.98
C ALA A 51 2.33 -11.43 -15.82
N ALA A 52 2.12 -10.95 -14.59
CA ALA A 52 2.22 -11.74 -13.36
C ALA A 52 1.14 -11.31 -12.37
N PHE A 53 0.71 -12.27 -11.55
CA PHE A 53 -0.28 -12.07 -10.51
C PHE A 53 0.26 -12.54 -9.17
N LEU A 54 0.25 -11.64 -8.18
CA LEU A 54 0.76 -11.91 -6.84
C LEU A 54 -0.33 -11.72 -5.80
N SER A 55 -0.24 -12.50 -4.72
CA SER A 55 -1.27 -12.50 -3.67
C SER A 55 -0.68 -12.78 -2.29
N ALA A 56 -1.53 -12.62 -1.29
CA ALA A 56 -1.35 -13.09 0.07
C ALA A 56 -2.60 -13.85 0.52
N GLY A 57 -2.43 -14.86 1.39
CA GLY A 57 -3.54 -15.54 2.07
C GLY A 57 -4.49 -16.32 1.16
N GLY A 58 -4.03 -16.79 -0.01
CA GLY A 58 -4.83 -17.66 -0.90
C GLY A 58 -5.87 -16.94 -1.75
N TYR A 59 -5.90 -15.60 -1.78
CA TYR A 59 -6.72 -14.85 -2.71
C TYR A 59 -6.18 -14.95 -4.14
N HIS A 60 -7.03 -14.84 -5.17
CA HIS A 60 -6.58 -15.05 -6.57
C HIS A 60 -5.49 -14.06 -7.01
N HIS A 61 -5.54 -12.78 -6.64
CA HIS A 61 -4.45 -11.80 -6.72
C HIS A 61 -4.84 -10.48 -6.08
N HIS A 62 -3.87 -9.83 -5.44
CA HIS A 62 -3.95 -8.46 -4.96
C HIS A 62 -3.18 -7.51 -5.88
N ILE A 63 -2.14 -8.02 -6.55
CA ILE A 63 -1.27 -7.24 -7.44
C ILE A 63 -1.19 -7.94 -8.78
N GLY A 64 -1.57 -7.23 -9.83
CA GLY A 64 -1.30 -7.57 -11.22
C GLY A 64 -0.15 -6.72 -11.75
N LEU A 65 0.76 -7.32 -12.50
CA LEU A 65 1.88 -6.66 -13.16
C LEU A 65 1.84 -6.98 -14.65
N ASN A 66 2.12 -6.02 -15.51
CA ASN A 66 2.31 -6.29 -16.93
C ASN A 66 3.30 -5.33 -17.61
N THR A 67 3.83 -5.79 -18.76
CA THR A 67 4.73 -5.03 -19.61
C THR A 67 4.15 -4.77 -21.01
N TRP A 68 2.83 -4.98 -21.21
CA TRP A 68 2.19 -4.94 -22.53
C TRP A 68 2.44 -3.66 -23.31
N GLU A 69 2.46 -2.51 -22.60
CA GLU A 69 2.66 -1.18 -23.20
C GLU A 69 3.90 -0.47 -22.64
N SER A 70 4.61 -1.09 -21.68
CA SER A 70 5.61 -0.42 -20.85
C SER A 70 6.97 -1.11 -20.78
N GLN A 71 7.19 -2.19 -21.57
CA GLN A 71 8.46 -2.90 -21.53
C GLN A 71 9.63 -1.97 -21.87
N GLY A 72 10.62 -1.86 -20.97
CA GLY A 72 11.77 -0.97 -21.12
C GLY A 72 11.43 0.52 -21.08
N GLY A 73 10.19 0.87 -20.75
CA GLY A 73 9.72 2.26 -20.66
C GLY A 73 10.29 3.01 -19.46
N PRO A 74 10.30 4.35 -19.49
CA PRO A 74 10.71 5.19 -18.37
C PRO A 74 9.62 5.21 -17.28
N PRO A 75 9.98 5.54 -16.03
CA PRO A 75 8.98 5.82 -15.00
C PRO A 75 8.10 7.01 -15.39
N PRO A 76 6.90 7.15 -14.77
CA PRO A 76 6.02 8.29 -15.01
C PRO A 76 6.74 9.61 -14.79
N ALA A 77 6.50 10.59 -15.67
CA ALA A 77 7.11 11.91 -15.54
C ALA A 77 6.60 12.63 -14.26
N PRO A 78 7.47 13.33 -13.52
CA PRO A 78 7.04 14.12 -12.37
C PRO A 78 5.97 15.15 -12.75
N GLY A 79 4.98 15.36 -11.89
CA GLY A 79 3.92 16.34 -12.07
C GLY A 79 2.79 15.93 -13.02
N THR A 80 2.79 14.67 -13.51
CA THR A 80 1.64 14.12 -14.25
C THR A 80 0.57 13.59 -13.30
N THR A 81 -0.68 13.58 -13.78
CA THR A 81 -1.78 12.93 -13.06
C THR A 81 -1.64 11.39 -13.14
N GLY A 82 -2.24 10.68 -12.20
CA GLY A 82 -2.25 9.22 -12.17
C GLY A 82 -2.25 8.69 -10.74
N LEU A 83 -1.66 7.52 -10.54
CA LEU A 83 -1.54 6.92 -9.22
C LEU A 83 -0.54 7.72 -8.37
N TYR A 84 -0.98 8.18 -7.19
CA TYR A 84 -0.05 8.73 -6.20
C TYR A 84 0.62 7.61 -5.41
N HIS A 85 -0.18 6.75 -4.79
CA HIS A 85 0.24 5.48 -4.22
C HIS A 85 -0.96 4.51 -4.11
N PHE A 86 -0.70 3.24 -3.94
CA PHE A 86 -1.66 2.30 -3.39
C PHE A 86 -1.17 1.79 -2.04
N ALA A 87 -2.12 1.42 -1.17
CA ALA A 87 -1.83 1.09 0.21
C ALA A 87 -2.09 -0.39 0.51
N ILE A 88 -1.19 -1.01 1.26
CA ILE A 88 -1.25 -2.40 1.71
C ILE A 88 -1.52 -2.38 3.22
N LEU A 89 -2.70 -2.85 3.63
CA LEU A 89 -3.12 -2.90 5.01
C LEU A 89 -2.59 -4.16 5.70
N TYR A 90 -1.83 -3.95 6.77
CA TYR A 90 -1.35 -5.01 7.65
C TYR A 90 -2.27 -5.17 8.86
N PRO A 91 -2.47 -6.39 9.38
CA PRO A 91 -3.48 -6.66 10.40
C PRO A 91 -3.19 -6.03 11.76
N ASN A 92 -1.93 -5.77 12.06
CA ASN A 92 -1.50 -5.20 13.34
C ASN A 92 -0.10 -4.56 13.25
N ARG A 93 0.34 -3.95 14.35
CA ARG A 93 1.61 -3.22 14.43
C ARG A 93 2.84 -4.12 14.28
N VAL A 94 2.79 -5.34 14.80
CA VAL A 94 3.87 -6.32 14.68
C VAL A 94 4.09 -6.73 13.22
N GLU A 95 3.02 -6.99 12.47
CA GLU A 95 3.10 -7.34 11.05
C GLU A 95 3.57 -6.15 10.19
N LEU A 96 3.18 -4.91 10.54
CA LEU A 96 3.73 -3.71 9.92
C LEU A 96 5.24 -3.58 10.20
N ALA A 97 5.68 -3.86 11.44
CA ALA A 97 7.10 -3.86 11.80
C ALA A 97 7.89 -4.94 11.04
N ARG A 98 7.33 -6.14 10.86
CA ARG A 98 7.92 -7.22 10.04
C ARG A 98 8.06 -6.81 8.58
N ALA A 99 7.04 -6.19 8.01
CA ALA A 99 7.06 -5.68 6.65
C ALA A 99 8.11 -4.57 6.48
N PHE A 100 8.16 -3.61 7.39
CA PHE A 100 9.16 -2.55 7.39
C PHE A 100 10.59 -3.11 7.51
N LYS A 101 10.81 -4.06 8.43
CA LYS A 101 12.11 -4.73 8.55
C LYS A 101 12.54 -5.38 7.24
N ARG A 102 11.62 -6.08 6.56
CA ARG A 102 11.89 -6.73 5.27
C ARG A 102 12.27 -5.73 4.19
N LEU A 103 11.54 -4.61 4.06
CA LEU A 103 11.87 -3.52 3.13
C LEU A 103 13.27 -2.96 3.40
N ARG A 104 13.59 -2.69 4.67
CA ARG A 104 14.90 -2.21 5.09
C ARG A 104 16.01 -3.21 4.76
N ASP A 105 15.81 -4.48 5.09
CA ASP A 105 16.81 -5.55 4.87
C ASP A 105 17.02 -5.80 3.35
N TYR A 106 15.99 -5.55 2.53
CA TYR A 106 16.08 -5.58 1.06
C TYR A 106 16.72 -4.31 0.48
N GLY A 107 16.89 -3.26 1.27
CA GLY A 107 17.50 -2.00 0.86
C GLY A 107 16.56 -1.04 0.15
N VAL A 108 15.24 -1.14 0.39
CA VAL A 108 14.25 -0.22 -0.20
C VAL A 108 14.33 1.14 0.47
N PRO A 109 14.55 2.23 -0.30
CA PRO A 109 14.54 3.59 0.26
C PRO A 109 13.13 3.96 0.75
N ILE A 110 13.02 4.40 2.00
CA ILE A 110 11.79 4.93 2.57
C ILE A 110 11.69 6.42 2.24
N THR A 111 10.56 6.86 1.68
CA THR A 111 10.31 8.25 1.29
C THR A 111 9.55 9.03 2.36
N GLY A 112 8.91 8.37 3.30
CA GLY A 112 8.20 8.98 4.42
C GLY A 112 7.64 7.96 5.40
N ALA A 113 7.35 8.42 6.61
CA ALA A 113 6.64 7.63 7.62
C ALA A 113 5.82 8.57 8.49
N SER A 114 4.54 8.26 8.68
CA SER A 114 3.59 9.13 9.37
C SER A 114 2.69 8.37 10.33
N ASP A 115 2.41 9.02 11.46
CA ASP A 115 1.31 8.67 12.36
C ASP A 115 0.14 9.60 12.05
N HIS A 116 -0.94 9.02 11.51
CA HIS A 116 -2.13 9.77 11.14
C HIS A 116 -3.16 9.86 12.29
N GLY A 117 -2.83 9.34 13.46
CA GLY A 117 -3.75 9.23 14.59
C GLY A 117 -4.77 8.09 14.42
N VAL A 118 -5.22 7.83 13.20
CA VAL A 118 -6.11 6.71 12.84
C VAL A 118 -5.34 5.50 12.33
N SER A 119 -4.13 5.70 11.84
CA SER A 119 -3.25 4.67 11.25
C SER A 119 -1.79 5.06 11.40
N GLU A 120 -0.89 4.08 11.27
CA GLU A 120 0.56 4.28 11.12
C GLU A 120 0.97 3.80 9.73
N ALA A 121 1.70 4.64 8.99
CA ALA A 121 1.98 4.45 7.57
C ALA A 121 3.46 4.66 7.22
N ILE A 122 3.97 3.89 6.25
CA ILE A 122 5.34 3.99 5.72
C ILE A 122 5.24 4.03 4.20
N TYR A 123 5.92 5.00 3.59
CA TYR A 123 5.87 5.29 2.16
C TYR A 123 7.18 4.98 1.47
N PHE A 124 7.10 4.42 0.27
CA PHE A 124 8.25 4.10 -0.58
C PHE A 124 7.78 3.96 -2.04
N ASN A 125 8.71 3.66 -2.94
CA ASN A 125 8.39 3.40 -4.34
C ASN A 125 8.84 2.01 -4.75
N ASP A 126 8.15 1.44 -5.74
CA ASP A 126 8.64 0.26 -6.44
C ASP A 126 9.78 0.63 -7.43
N PRO A 127 10.42 -0.34 -8.09
CA PRO A 127 11.51 -0.08 -9.03
C PRO A 127 11.13 0.76 -10.25
N ASP A 128 9.84 0.88 -10.58
CA ASP A 128 9.32 1.70 -11.68
C ASP A 128 8.82 3.08 -11.22
N GLY A 129 8.97 3.40 -9.93
CA GLY A 129 8.56 4.68 -9.35
C GLY A 129 7.08 4.75 -8.97
N ASN A 130 6.35 3.64 -8.99
CA ASN A 130 5.00 3.62 -8.45
C ASN A 130 5.03 3.80 -6.93
N GLY A 131 4.23 4.73 -6.42
CA GLY A 131 4.11 4.96 -4.98
C GLY A 131 3.42 3.82 -4.26
N LEU A 132 3.96 3.42 -3.12
CA LEU A 132 3.38 2.44 -2.21
C LEU A 132 3.32 2.98 -0.79
N GLU A 133 2.32 2.49 -0.09
CA GLU A 133 2.15 2.65 1.34
C GLU A 133 1.98 1.27 2.00
N ILE A 134 2.69 1.00 3.08
CA ILE A 134 2.33 -0.06 4.01
C ILE A 134 1.83 0.57 5.30
N TYR A 135 0.70 0.09 5.82
CA TYR A 135 0.09 0.70 6.97
C TYR A 135 -0.70 -0.30 7.82
N ARG A 136 -1.01 0.12 9.04
CA ARG A 136 -1.98 -0.55 9.89
C ARG A 136 -2.99 0.46 10.41
N ASP A 137 -4.23 0.07 10.57
CA ASP A 137 -5.24 0.88 11.25
C ASP A 137 -5.11 0.77 12.77
N ARG A 138 -5.44 1.84 13.49
CA ARG A 138 -5.76 1.79 14.92
C ARG A 138 -7.18 1.32 15.10
N ASP A 139 -7.50 0.77 16.28
CA ASP A 139 -8.89 0.46 16.60
C ASP A 139 -9.76 1.74 16.43
N PRO A 140 -10.92 1.66 15.78
CA PRO A 140 -11.82 2.79 15.61
C PRO A 140 -12.21 3.47 16.93
N ALA A 141 -12.17 2.76 18.06
CA ALA A 141 -12.40 3.33 19.39
C ALA A 141 -11.30 4.31 19.82
N ASP A 142 -10.07 4.15 19.29
CA ASP A 142 -8.91 4.99 19.59
C ASP A 142 -8.72 6.15 18.60
N TRP A 143 -9.57 6.25 17.57
CA TRP A 143 -9.43 7.30 16.57
C TRP A 143 -9.69 8.68 17.16
N PRO A 144 -8.75 9.64 17.03
CA PRO A 144 -8.91 10.97 17.57
C PRO A 144 -10.06 11.71 16.88
N ARG A 145 -10.82 12.47 17.68
CA ARG A 145 -11.96 13.24 17.21
C ARG A 145 -11.88 14.70 17.64
N LEU A 146 -12.43 15.56 16.81
CA LEU A 146 -12.67 16.95 17.13
C LEU A 146 -13.85 17.09 18.11
N PRO A 147 -14.00 18.24 18.79
CA PRO A 147 -15.13 18.48 19.71
C PRO A 147 -16.52 18.33 19.05
N ASN A 148 -16.62 18.49 17.75
CA ASN A 148 -17.84 18.30 16.96
C ASN A 148 -18.09 16.83 16.54
N GLY A 149 -17.22 15.87 16.97
CA GLY A 149 -17.33 14.45 16.68
C GLY A 149 -16.69 14.00 15.36
N GLU A 150 -16.22 14.91 14.52
CA GLU A 150 -15.51 14.59 13.28
C GLU A 150 -14.14 13.95 13.54
N LEU A 151 -13.68 13.10 12.64
CA LEU A 151 -12.34 12.51 12.73
C LEU A 151 -11.26 13.60 12.65
N ARG A 152 -10.27 13.48 13.52
CA ARG A 152 -9.05 14.30 13.47
C ARG A 152 -7.89 13.45 12.98
N MET A 153 -7.59 13.51 11.68
CA MET A 153 -6.36 12.92 11.15
C MET A 153 -5.18 13.86 11.37
N THR A 154 -4.02 13.30 11.68
CA THR A 154 -2.75 14.02 11.88
C THR A 154 -1.71 13.63 10.85
N LEU A 155 -0.60 14.35 10.82
CA LEU A 155 0.59 14.07 10.00
C LEU A 155 1.84 14.13 10.90
N ASP A 156 1.77 13.42 12.02
CA ASP A 156 2.89 13.35 12.95
C ASP A 156 3.96 12.37 12.43
N SER A 157 5.19 12.54 12.87
CA SER A 157 6.26 11.60 12.49
C SER A 157 6.06 10.27 13.19
N LEU A 158 6.12 9.17 12.44
CA LEU A 158 6.13 7.82 13.00
C LEU A 158 7.52 7.49 13.56
N ASP A 159 7.58 7.02 14.80
CA ASP A 159 8.81 6.51 15.42
C ASP A 159 9.14 5.11 14.89
N LEU A 160 9.99 5.04 13.87
CA LEU A 160 10.40 3.79 13.24
C LEU A 160 11.24 2.89 14.17
N PRO A 161 12.16 3.40 14.99
CA PRO A 161 12.80 2.61 16.05
C PRO A 161 11.82 1.95 17.00
N ASP A 162 10.83 2.68 17.50
CA ASP A 162 9.80 2.12 18.38
C ASP A 162 8.91 1.09 17.66
N LEU A 163 8.59 1.33 16.39
CA LEU A 163 7.90 0.33 15.58
C LEU A 163 8.68 -0.97 15.47
N LEU A 164 9.99 -0.92 15.25
CA LEU A 164 10.83 -2.11 15.17
C LEU A 164 10.98 -2.84 16.51
N ALA A 165 10.91 -2.11 17.61
CA ALA A 165 10.95 -2.70 18.95
C ALA A 165 9.75 -3.62 19.25
N GLU A 166 8.65 -3.52 18.48
CA GLU A 166 7.55 -4.49 18.58
C GLU A 166 8.00 -5.92 18.30
N LEU A 167 9.01 -6.11 17.45
CA LEU A 167 9.53 -7.45 17.10
C LEU A 167 10.29 -8.11 18.25
N GLU A 168 10.69 -7.35 19.27
CA GLU A 168 11.35 -7.86 20.47
C GLU A 168 10.35 -8.11 21.61
N ARG A 169 9.12 -7.56 21.47
CA ARG A 169 8.04 -7.69 22.47
C ARG A 169 7.10 -8.85 22.13
N ASP A 170 7.10 -9.34 20.89
CA ASP A 170 6.30 -10.46 20.38
C ASP A 170 6.98 -11.80 20.68
#